data_1992189ceb6066d5f27dd564d21eb333
#
_entry.id   1992189ceb6066d5f27dd564d21eb333
#
_cell.length_a   1.000
_cell.length_b   1.000
_cell.length_c   1.000
_cell.angle_alpha   90.00
_cell.angle_beta   90.00
_cell.angle_gamma   90.00
#
_symmetry.space_group_name_H-M   'P 1'
#
loop_
_entity.id
_entity.type
_entity.pdbx_description
1 polymer ?
#
loop_
_entity_poly.entity_id
_entity_poly.type
_entity_poly.pdbx_seq_one_letter_code
_entity_poly.pdbx_strand_id
1 'polypeptide(L)'
;MKTLRLFPLEFGRLLRSRLTWLVMLLTVLGPVAGLYLYQPAESTMNSLYLANPAIAGGIIGGILFGLLSIFELDRTCRSRADVLIDTAVFPQTAALTRLLALLAAAILTTVLTMLVWLPVSMGLIGVVFDLVDYVLAYLLFMGLALP
;
A
#
# COMPACT_ATOMS: atom_id res chain seq x y z
N MET A 1 -11.94 19.65 -14.02
CA MET A 1 -13.13 19.31 -13.21
C MET A 1 -13.72 17.91 -13.48
N LYS A 2 -13.48 17.26 -14.64
CA LYS A 2 -14.00 15.91 -14.95
C LYS A 2 -13.28 14.78 -14.18
N THR A 3 -11.98 14.90 -13.92
CA THR A 3 -11.18 13.94 -13.13
C THR A 3 -11.68 13.76 -11.69
N LEU A 4 -12.10 14.85 -11.03
CA LEU A 4 -12.63 14.80 -9.67
C LEU A 4 -13.95 14.02 -9.54
N ARG A 5 -14.75 13.93 -10.61
CA ARG A 5 -16.00 13.14 -10.61
C ARG A 5 -15.77 11.66 -10.93
N LEU A 6 -14.71 11.34 -11.67
CA LEU A 6 -14.37 9.97 -12.04
C LEU A 6 -13.61 9.23 -10.92
N PHE A 7 -12.83 9.96 -10.11
CA PHE A 7 -12.04 9.39 -9.03
C PHE A 7 -12.87 8.53 -8.04
N PRO A 8 -13.99 9.01 -7.45
CA PRO A 8 -14.74 8.19 -6.50
C PRO A 8 -15.35 6.93 -7.14
N LEU A 9 -15.66 6.97 -8.43
CA LEU A 9 -16.16 5.80 -9.15
C LEU A 9 -15.07 4.75 -9.35
N GLU A 10 -13.87 5.16 -9.78
CA GLU A 10 -12.73 4.27 -9.96
C GLU A 10 -12.22 3.73 -8.63
N PHE A 11 -12.11 4.57 -7.61
CA PHE A 11 -11.71 4.14 -6.27
C PHE A 11 -12.74 3.19 -5.64
N GLY A 12 -14.05 3.49 -5.76
CA GLY A 12 -15.11 2.60 -5.31
C GLY A 12 -15.14 1.27 -6.05
N ARG A 13 -14.83 1.26 -7.37
CA ARG A 13 -14.67 0.04 -8.16
C ARG A 13 -13.51 -0.80 -7.66
N LEU A 14 -12.37 -0.17 -7.40
CA LEU A 14 -11.15 -0.81 -6.91
C LEU A 14 -11.39 -1.45 -5.54
N LEU A 15 -12.05 -0.74 -4.62
CA LEU A 15 -12.39 -1.26 -3.29
C LEU A 15 -13.43 -2.38 -3.32
N ARG A 16 -14.25 -2.50 -4.36
CA ARG A 16 -15.18 -3.63 -4.54
C ARG A 16 -14.50 -4.89 -5.07
N SER A 17 -13.28 -4.79 -5.57
CA SER A 17 -12.51 -5.93 -6.06
C SER A 17 -12.01 -6.79 -4.90
N ARG A 18 -12.31 -8.10 -4.95
CA ARG A 18 -11.79 -9.07 -3.97
C ARG A 18 -10.26 -9.14 -4.00
N LEU A 19 -9.67 -8.96 -5.19
CA LEU A 19 -8.23 -8.96 -5.37
C LEU A 19 -7.57 -7.81 -4.62
N THR A 20 -8.16 -6.61 -4.67
CA THR A 20 -7.66 -5.44 -3.93
C THR A 20 -7.63 -5.70 -2.42
N TRP A 21 -8.69 -6.26 -1.87
CA TRP A 21 -8.73 -6.60 -0.45
C TRP A 21 -7.70 -7.66 -0.07
N LEU A 22 -7.48 -8.65 -0.94
CA LEU A 22 -6.46 -9.67 -0.72
C LEU A 22 -5.06 -9.05 -0.72
N VAL A 23 -4.77 -8.17 -1.68
CA VAL A 23 -3.50 -7.44 -1.75
C VAL A 23 -3.30 -6.57 -0.52
N MET A 24 -4.31 -5.80 -0.11
CA MET A 24 -4.24 -4.97 1.09
C MET A 24 -3.98 -5.80 2.35
N LEU A 25 -4.68 -6.92 2.52
CA LEU A 25 -4.52 -7.81 3.66
C LEU A 25 -3.11 -8.42 3.69
N LEU A 26 -2.63 -8.93 2.56
CA LEU A 26 -1.27 -9.49 2.47
C LEU A 26 -0.21 -8.41 2.74
N THR A 27 -0.41 -7.19 2.28
CA THR A 27 0.49 -6.07 2.55
C THR A 27 0.51 -5.70 4.04
N VAL A 28 -0.65 -5.69 4.70
CA VAL A 28 -0.76 -5.46 6.15
C VAL A 28 -0.03 -6.55 6.96
N LEU A 29 0.00 -7.77 6.45
CA LEU A 29 0.75 -8.88 7.04
C LEU A 29 2.25 -8.85 6.70
N GLY A 30 2.66 -8.08 5.70
CA GLY A 30 4.05 -7.96 5.24
C GLY A 30 5.09 -7.73 6.36
N PRO A 31 4.85 -6.82 7.31
CA PRO A 31 5.78 -6.56 8.42
C PRO A 31 6.10 -7.78 9.28
N VAL A 32 5.23 -8.81 9.32
CA VAL A 32 5.52 -10.09 10.01
C VAL A 32 6.84 -10.68 9.52
N ALA A 33 7.06 -10.66 8.21
CA ALA A 33 8.28 -11.19 7.62
C ALA A 33 9.53 -10.47 8.16
N GLY A 34 9.45 -9.15 8.35
CA GLY A 34 10.56 -8.36 8.89
C GLY A 34 10.91 -8.69 10.33
N LEU A 35 9.93 -9.10 11.14
CA LEU A 35 10.19 -9.54 12.52
C LEU A 35 10.89 -10.91 12.59
N TYR A 36 10.53 -11.82 11.67
CA TYR A 36 11.10 -13.19 11.67
C TYR A 36 12.41 -13.30 10.91
N LEU A 37 12.61 -12.55 9.83
CA LEU A 37 13.80 -12.64 9.00
C LEU A 37 15.04 -12.04 9.62
N TYR A 38 14.88 -11.12 10.57
CA TYR A 38 15.98 -10.47 11.24
C TYR A 38 15.71 -10.34 12.72
N GLN A 39 16.18 -11.28 13.51
CA GLN A 39 16.29 -11.15 14.96
C GLN A 39 17.68 -10.64 15.28
N PRO A 40 17.85 -9.39 15.72
CA PRO A 40 19.15 -8.90 16.15
C PRO A 40 19.57 -9.70 17.40
N ALA A 41 20.68 -10.44 17.28
CA ALA A 41 21.34 -11.01 18.44
C ALA A 41 21.80 -9.84 19.35
N GLU A 42 21.18 -9.75 20.53
CA GLU A 42 21.63 -8.90 21.66
C GLU A 42 22.10 -7.49 21.34
N SER A 43 21.41 -6.67 20.62
CA SER A 43 21.86 -5.29 20.51
C SER A 43 20.74 -4.26 20.44
N THR A 44 20.73 -3.46 21.36
CA THR A 44 20.64 -2.01 21.61
C THR A 44 20.07 -1.10 20.50
N MET A 45 19.71 -1.56 19.31
CA MET A 45 19.17 -0.70 18.27
C MET A 45 17.65 -0.87 18.13
N ASN A 46 16.91 -0.17 18.95
CA ASN A 46 15.44 -0.06 18.84
C ASN A 46 14.96 0.38 17.46
N SER A 47 15.78 1.14 16.74
CA SER A 47 15.53 1.57 15.37
C SER A 47 15.38 0.41 14.38
N LEU A 48 16.08 -0.71 14.58
CA LEU A 48 15.96 -1.90 13.70
C LEU A 48 14.63 -2.61 13.88
N TYR A 49 14.07 -2.65 15.09
CA TYR A 49 12.74 -3.20 15.36
C TYR A 49 11.62 -2.39 14.70
N LEU A 50 11.86 -1.11 14.43
CA LEU A 50 10.93 -0.25 13.69
C LEU A 50 11.13 -0.35 12.19
N ALA A 51 12.40 -0.29 11.73
CA ALA A 51 12.72 -0.23 10.31
C ALA A 51 12.48 -1.57 9.59
N ASN A 52 12.89 -2.70 10.17
CA ASN A 52 12.80 -4.00 9.51
C ASN A 52 11.37 -4.41 9.14
N PRO A 53 10.36 -4.30 10.02
CA PRO A 53 8.98 -4.56 9.64
C PRO A 53 8.47 -3.61 8.56
N ALA A 54 8.84 -2.32 8.62
CA ALA A 54 8.45 -1.33 7.63
C ALA A 54 9.07 -1.61 6.25
N ILE A 55 10.36 -1.99 6.19
CA ILE A 55 11.06 -2.39 4.96
C ILE A 55 10.41 -3.64 4.35
N ALA A 56 10.19 -4.68 5.15
CA ALA A 56 9.58 -5.92 4.68
C ALA A 56 8.16 -5.66 4.15
N GLY A 57 7.37 -4.87 4.88
CA GLY A 57 6.05 -4.44 4.45
C GLY A 57 6.08 -3.65 3.15
N GLY A 58 7.07 -2.76 2.98
CA GLY A 58 7.29 -1.99 1.77
C GLY A 58 7.64 -2.87 0.57
N ILE A 59 8.59 -3.79 0.70
CA ILE A 59 8.99 -4.69 -0.38
C ILE A 59 7.82 -5.58 -0.81
N ILE A 60 7.18 -6.25 0.14
CA ILE A 60 6.04 -7.13 -0.14
C ILE A 60 4.89 -6.33 -0.73
N GLY A 61 4.56 -5.20 -0.14
CA GLY A 61 3.51 -4.31 -0.61
C GLY A 61 3.78 -3.77 -2.01
N GLY A 62 5.00 -3.31 -2.29
CA GLY A 62 5.39 -2.81 -3.62
C GLY A 62 5.23 -3.87 -4.71
N ILE A 63 5.66 -5.11 -4.46
CA ILE A 63 5.45 -6.22 -5.39
C ILE A 63 3.95 -6.49 -5.60
N LEU A 64 3.17 -6.56 -4.52
CA LEU A 64 1.74 -6.87 -4.58
C LEU A 64 0.93 -5.76 -5.28
N PHE A 65 1.22 -4.49 -4.99
CA PHE A 65 0.57 -3.36 -5.67
C PHE A 65 1.00 -3.24 -7.14
N GLY A 66 2.26 -3.55 -7.45
CA GLY A 66 2.73 -3.66 -8.84
C GLY A 66 1.96 -4.72 -9.61
N LEU A 67 1.78 -5.91 -9.05
CA LEU A 67 0.96 -6.97 -9.63
C LEU A 67 -0.51 -6.55 -9.76
N LEU A 68 -1.08 -5.90 -8.74
CA LEU A 68 -2.46 -5.38 -8.78
C LEU A 68 -2.64 -4.40 -9.94
N SER A 69 -1.67 -3.51 -10.16
CA SER A 69 -1.68 -2.55 -11.27
C SER A 69 -1.73 -3.25 -12.62
N ILE A 70 -0.93 -4.30 -12.80
CA ILE A 70 -0.91 -5.10 -14.04
C ILE A 70 -2.26 -5.81 -14.26
N PHE A 71 -2.82 -6.42 -13.21
CA PHE A 71 -4.10 -7.11 -13.29
C PHE A 71 -5.27 -6.16 -13.59
N GLU A 72 -5.27 -4.96 -13.02
CA GLU A 72 -6.31 -3.97 -13.30
C GLU A 72 -6.19 -3.43 -14.73
N LEU A 73 -4.97 -3.27 -15.27
CA LEU A 73 -4.75 -2.92 -16.67
C LEU A 73 -5.24 -4.02 -17.60
N ASP A 74 -4.85 -5.28 -17.38
CA ASP A 74 -5.26 -6.42 -18.21
C ASP A 74 -6.79 -6.60 -18.22
N ARG A 75 -7.42 -6.47 -17.05
CA ARG A 75 -8.87 -6.55 -16.90
C ARG A 75 -9.59 -5.49 -17.74
N THR A 76 -9.04 -4.28 -17.80
CA THR A 76 -9.63 -3.19 -18.57
C THR A 76 -9.52 -3.44 -20.06
N CYS A 77 -8.35 -3.89 -20.54
CA CYS A 77 -8.13 -4.27 -21.92
C CYS A 77 -9.07 -5.41 -22.38
N ARG A 78 -9.24 -6.44 -21.53
CA ARG A 78 -10.13 -7.58 -21.86
C ARG A 78 -11.62 -7.21 -21.90
N SER A 79 -12.05 -6.26 -21.07
CA SER A 79 -13.47 -5.87 -21.01
C SER A 79 -13.93 -5.01 -22.19
N ARG A 80 -13.04 -4.63 -23.12
CA ARG A 80 -13.28 -3.65 -24.18
C ARG A 80 -13.85 -2.31 -23.67
N ALA A 81 -13.77 -2.08 -22.36
CA ALA A 81 -14.21 -0.85 -21.76
C ALA A 81 -13.36 0.34 -22.21
N ASP A 82 -12.13 0.09 -22.67
CA ASP A 82 -11.25 1.12 -23.22
C ASP A 82 -11.89 1.82 -24.42
N VAL A 83 -12.55 1.08 -25.33
CA VAL A 83 -13.24 1.66 -26.51
C VAL A 83 -14.36 2.61 -26.08
N LEU A 84 -15.11 2.27 -25.02
CA LEU A 84 -16.19 3.11 -24.49
C LEU A 84 -15.64 4.31 -23.71
N ILE A 85 -14.53 4.13 -23.01
CA ILE A 85 -13.88 5.19 -22.23
C ILE A 85 -13.19 6.18 -23.17
N ASP A 86 -12.53 5.70 -24.22
CA ASP A 86 -11.86 6.55 -25.21
C ASP A 86 -12.82 7.41 -26.02
N THR A 87 -14.08 6.96 -26.18
CA THR A 87 -15.11 7.77 -26.82
C THR A 87 -15.75 8.79 -25.88
N ALA A 88 -15.76 8.55 -24.58
CA ALA A 88 -16.43 9.39 -23.58
C ALA A 88 -15.49 10.33 -22.83
N VAL A 89 -14.22 9.96 -22.66
CA VAL A 89 -13.23 10.70 -21.85
C VAL A 89 -11.87 10.63 -22.51
N PHE A 90 -11.08 11.70 -22.42
CA PHE A 90 -9.69 11.67 -22.89
C PHE A 90 -8.92 10.52 -22.22
N PRO A 91 -8.19 9.67 -22.96
CA PRO A 91 -7.49 8.48 -22.44
C PRO A 91 -6.50 8.84 -21.31
N GLN A 92 -5.87 10.01 -21.41
CA GLN A 92 -4.97 10.53 -20.37
C GLN A 92 -5.68 10.79 -19.03
N THR A 93 -6.92 11.31 -19.06
CA THR A 93 -7.69 11.56 -17.82
C THR A 93 -8.15 10.28 -17.16
N ALA A 94 -8.49 9.26 -17.93
CA ALA A 94 -8.85 7.95 -17.41
C ALA A 94 -7.65 7.25 -16.76
N ALA A 95 -6.49 7.27 -17.43
CA ALA A 95 -5.24 6.70 -16.91
C ALA A 95 -4.81 7.39 -15.59
N LEU A 96 -4.84 8.74 -15.57
CA LEU A 96 -4.51 9.52 -14.38
C LEU A 96 -5.44 9.19 -13.22
N THR A 97 -6.74 9.06 -13.47
CA THR A 97 -7.73 8.76 -12.43
C THR A 97 -7.51 7.38 -11.82
N ARG A 98 -7.15 6.38 -12.64
CA ARG A 98 -6.80 5.03 -12.17
C ARG A 98 -5.53 5.04 -11.31
N LEU A 99 -4.49 5.74 -11.77
CA LEU A 99 -3.25 5.90 -11.02
C LEU A 99 -3.50 6.56 -9.66
N LEU A 100 -4.30 7.61 -9.62
CA LEU A 100 -4.70 8.26 -8.37
C LEU A 100 -5.51 7.34 -7.45
N ALA A 101 -6.38 6.49 -8.01
CA ALA A 101 -7.13 5.51 -7.23
C ALA A 101 -6.22 4.43 -6.61
N LEU A 102 -5.23 3.94 -7.37
CA LEU A 102 -4.23 2.99 -6.86
C LEU A 102 -3.36 3.64 -5.77
N LEU A 103 -2.91 4.86 -5.99
CA LEU A 103 -2.13 5.62 -5.01
C LEU A 103 -2.93 5.86 -3.73
N ALA A 104 -4.22 6.19 -3.83
CA ALA A 104 -5.09 6.34 -2.67
C ALA A 104 -5.28 5.01 -1.91
N ALA A 105 -5.39 3.88 -2.63
CA ALA A 105 -5.44 2.55 -2.03
C ALA A 105 -4.13 2.19 -1.32
N ALA A 106 -2.97 2.55 -1.90
CA ALA A 106 -1.66 2.35 -1.30
C ALA A 106 -1.50 3.16 -0.01
N ILE A 107 -1.87 4.45 -0.03
CA ILE A 107 -1.86 5.30 1.17
C ILE A 107 -2.78 4.73 2.25
N LEU A 108 -4.00 4.33 1.89
CA LEU A 108 -4.94 3.71 2.83
C LEU A 108 -4.35 2.45 3.45
N THR A 109 -3.69 1.60 2.65
CA THR A 109 -3.04 0.37 3.12
C THR A 109 -1.89 0.69 4.07
N THR A 110 -1.06 1.68 3.76
CA THR A 110 0.03 2.13 4.65
C THR A 110 -0.52 2.58 6.01
N VAL A 111 -1.56 3.41 6.00
CA VAL A 111 -2.21 3.88 7.25
C VAL A 111 -2.79 2.72 8.04
N LEU A 112 -3.48 1.78 7.38
CA LEU A 112 -4.01 0.58 8.04
C LEU A 112 -2.90 -0.28 8.64
N THR A 113 -1.80 -0.45 7.92
CA THR A 113 -0.64 -1.20 8.41
C THR A 113 -0.05 -0.53 9.65
N MET A 114 0.13 0.79 9.63
CA MET A 114 0.59 1.54 10.80
C MET A 114 -0.33 1.33 12.00
N LEU A 115 -1.64 1.43 11.82
CA LEU A 115 -2.60 1.27 12.92
C LEU A 115 -2.58 -0.14 13.51
N VAL A 116 -2.49 -1.17 12.66
CA VAL A 116 -2.45 -2.58 13.09
C VAL A 116 -1.14 -2.90 13.82
N TRP A 117 -0.02 -2.36 13.34
CA TRP A 117 1.31 -2.67 13.88
C TRP A 117 1.74 -1.78 15.04
N LEU A 118 1.05 -0.66 15.29
CA LEU A 118 1.33 0.24 16.40
C LEU A 118 1.38 -0.48 17.75
N PRO A 119 0.33 -1.23 18.17
CA PRO A 119 0.35 -1.92 19.46
C PRO A 119 1.43 -3.01 19.55
N VAL A 120 1.72 -3.68 18.44
CA VAL A 120 2.78 -4.71 18.39
C VAL A 120 4.15 -4.07 18.59
N SER A 121 4.43 -2.97 17.88
CA SER A 121 5.69 -2.23 18.00
C SER A 121 5.88 -1.63 19.40
N MET A 122 4.82 -1.07 20.00
CA MET A 122 4.86 -0.58 21.38
C MET A 122 5.14 -1.71 22.38
N GLY A 123 4.55 -2.89 22.17
CA GLY A 123 4.77 -4.05 23.03
C GLY A 123 6.17 -4.63 22.93
N LEU A 124 6.78 -4.60 21.74
CA LEU A 124 8.12 -5.13 21.51
C LEU A 124 9.24 -4.20 22.01
N ILE A 125 9.08 -2.90 21.82
CA ILE A 125 10.12 -1.90 22.14
C ILE A 125 9.98 -1.37 23.56
N GLY A 126 8.76 -1.36 24.10
CA GLY A 126 8.49 -0.92 25.48
C GLY A 126 8.73 0.56 25.70
N VAL A 127 9.44 0.90 26.79
CA VAL A 127 9.59 2.28 27.31
C VAL A 127 10.33 3.22 26.36
N VAL A 128 11.10 2.70 25.40
CA VAL A 128 11.94 3.50 24.48
C VAL A 128 11.25 3.69 23.12
N PHE A 129 9.97 3.38 23.00
CA PHE A 129 9.20 3.55 21.78
C PHE A 129 9.03 5.04 21.44
N ASP A 130 9.50 5.44 20.25
CA ASP A 130 9.25 6.78 19.71
C ASP A 130 8.24 6.71 18.55
N LEU A 131 7.12 7.40 18.74
CA LEU A 131 6.04 7.47 17.75
C LEU A 131 6.48 8.17 16.46
N VAL A 132 7.36 9.16 16.55
CA VAL A 132 7.84 9.92 15.38
C VAL A 132 8.70 9.03 14.50
N ASP A 133 9.63 8.29 15.09
CA ASP A 133 10.50 7.36 14.38
C ASP A 133 9.68 6.22 13.75
N TYR A 134 8.65 5.73 14.46
CA TYR A 134 7.74 4.73 13.93
C TYR A 134 7.01 5.23 12.67
N VAL A 135 6.38 6.39 12.75
CA VAL A 135 5.63 6.98 11.62
C VAL A 135 6.56 7.27 10.46
N LEU A 136 7.75 7.82 10.72
CA LEU A 136 8.75 8.08 9.69
C LEU A 136 9.24 6.82 9.00
N ALA A 137 9.52 5.75 9.74
CA ALA A 137 9.93 4.47 9.17
C ALA A 137 8.87 3.91 8.20
N TYR A 138 7.62 3.88 8.61
CA TYR A 138 6.55 3.38 7.75
C TYR A 138 6.25 4.29 6.57
N LEU A 139 6.27 5.60 6.73
CA LEU A 139 6.09 6.54 5.63
C LEU A 139 7.23 6.45 4.61
N LEU A 140 8.47 6.35 5.06
CA LEU A 140 9.63 6.25 4.18
C LEU A 140 9.69 4.91 3.46
N PHE A 141 9.63 3.81 4.19
CA PHE A 141 9.86 2.49 3.59
C PHE A 141 8.61 1.92 2.92
N MET A 142 7.45 2.14 3.48
CA MET A 142 6.21 1.60 2.94
C MET A 142 5.49 2.61 2.05
N GLY A 143 5.44 3.88 2.45
CA GLY A 143 4.79 4.94 1.68
C GLY A 143 5.46 5.23 0.34
N LEU A 144 6.79 5.06 0.23
CA LEU A 144 7.53 5.24 -1.02
C LEU A 144 7.62 3.97 -1.88
N ALA A 145 7.43 2.79 -1.28
CA ALA A 145 7.56 1.52 -1.99
C ALA A 145 6.25 1.05 -2.65
N LEU A 146 5.09 1.51 -2.17
CA LEU A 146 3.78 1.08 -2.66
C LEU A 146 3.31 1.74 -3.97
N PRO A 147 3.59 3.04 -4.24
CA PRO A 147 3.21 3.65 -5.51
C PRO A 147 4.12 3.25 -6.61
#